data_814a81a61607bfd9ead5bd63ff75e986
#
_entry.id   814a81a61607bfd9ead5bd63ff75e986
#
_cell.length_a   1.000
_cell.length_b   1.000
_cell.length_c   1.000
_cell.angle_alpha   90.00
_cell.angle_beta   90.00
_cell.angle_gamma   90.00
#
_symmetry.space_group_name_H-M   'P 1'
#
loop_
_entity.id
_entity.type
_entity.pdbx_description
1 polymer ?
#
loop_
_entity_poly.entity_id
_entity_poly.type
_entity_poly.pdbx_seq_one_letter_code
_entity_poly.pdbx_strand_id
1 'polypeptide(L)'
;MSLLSSSSKNSTVVRSQAAVRITRAALQTAYLLSEDLGAEFAERLFTSPRRHPRPQREQAVLATARPFTVDVHLRSPRWRGARTKVCAWRWGFGPTVLLVHGWEGRGSQLGAFVEPLVAAGLSVVAFDAPAHGDSAGHRLYLTDLADTIVDVAAVVGPVHATVAHSFGAVAVLLAYPRGGFDATRNIMISPNVIIDDSISQFARVVAIYDTDRAAFERSMIAHTGVGLDALAVDRLVTDREAGLLVIHDAQDREVPFSHGDCLVAAWPKAQLHVTEGLGHRRILRDPTVIAETVAFAAQGVRQPVSDLVREIDRQLA
;
A
#
# COMPACT_ATOMS: atom_id res chain seq x y z
N MET A 1 -25.21 29.73 16.15
CA MET A 1 -24.58 29.42 14.83
C MET A 1 -24.25 27.96 14.73
N SER A 2 -25.21 27.02 14.85
CA SER A 2 -24.94 25.58 14.86
C SER A 2 -25.94 24.73 14.07
N LEU A 3 -26.62 25.23 13.08
CA LEU A 3 -27.62 24.49 12.28
C LEU A 3 -27.21 24.21 10.82
N LEU A 4 -26.08 24.74 10.34
CA LEU A 4 -25.65 24.57 8.94
C LEU A 4 -24.70 23.38 8.71
N SER A 5 -24.15 22.74 9.77
CA SER A 5 -23.18 21.65 9.61
C SER A 5 -23.82 20.25 9.49
N SER A 6 -25.05 20.05 9.95
CA SER A 6 -25.73 18.76 9.89
C SER A 6 -26.34 18.44 8.52
N SER A 7 -26.80 19.46 7.79
CA SER A 7 -27.41 19.30 6.46
C SER A 7 -26.43 18.84 5.39
N SER A 8 -25.18 19.30 5.43
CA SER A 8 -24.13 18.91 4.46
C SER A 8 -23.70 17.45 4.60
N LYS A 9 -23.55 16.94 5.84
CA LYS A 9 -23.19 15.54 6.08
C LYS A 9 -24.31 14.57 5.66
N ASN A 10 -25.55 14.91 5.94
CA ASN A 10 -26.71 14.09 5.53
C ASN A 10 -26.86 14.04 4.00
N SER A 11 -26.66 15.15 3.29
CA SER A 11 -26.74 15.18 1.83
C SER A 11 -25.64 14.34 1.15
N THR A 12 -24.42 14.30 1.70
CA THR A 12 -23.32 13.50 1.19
C THR A 12 -23.55 12.01 1.42
N VAL A 13 -24.06 11.62 2.59
CA VAL A 13 -24.41 10.22 2.91
C VAL A 13 -25.54 9.71 2.02
N VAL A 14 -26.60 10.51 1.80
CA VAL A 14 -27.72 10.15 0.93
C VAL A 14 -27.27 10.01 -0.53
N ARG A 15 -26.40 10.91 -1.03
CA ARG A 15 -25.85 10.82 -2.39
C ARG A 15 -24.97 9.57 -2.55
N SER A 16 -24.18 9.20 -1.55
CA SER A 16 -23.36 7.99 -1.59
C SER A 16 -24.21 6.72 -1.61
N GLN A 17 -25.29 6.65 -0.84
CA GLN A 17 -26.23 5.53 -0.84
C GLN A 17 -26.97 5.38 -2.17
N ALA A 18 -27.42 6.48 -2.78
CA ALA A 18 -28.04 6.46 -4.10
C ALA A 18 -27.06 5.97 -5.17
N ALA A 19 -25.80 6.42 -5.15
CA ALA A 19 -24.78 5.95 -6.09
C ALA A 19 -24.51 4.45 -5.94
N VAL A 20 -24.42 3.93 -4.72
CA VAL A 20 -24.26 2.49 -4.46
C VAL A 20 -25.46 1.70 -5.00
N ARG A 21 -26.69 2.18 -4.78
CA ARG A 21 -27.90 1.51 -5.30
C ARG A 21 -27.91 1.45 -6.82
N ILE A 22 -27.56 2.56 -7.49
CA ILE A 22 -27.47 2.63 -8.97
C ILE A 22 -26.40 1.67 -9.48
N THR A 23 -25.22 1.67 -8.85
CA THR A 23 -24.12 0.76 -9.21
C THR A 23 -24.53 -0.70 -9.08
N ARG A 24 -25.22 -1.08 -7.98
CA ARG A 24 -25.75 -2.43 -7.78
C ARG A 24 -26.72 -2.82 -8.87
N ALA A 25 -27.71 -1.97 -9.17
CA ALA A 25 -28.69 -2.24 -10.20
C ALA A 25 -28.05 -2.40 -11.59
N ALA A 26 -27.11 -1.52 -11.94
CA ALA A 26 -26.38 -1.61 -13.20
C ALA A 26 -25.53 -2.88 -13.30
N LEU A 27 -24.85 -3.27 -12.22
CA LEU A 27 -24.04 -4.48 -12.16
C LEU A 27 -24.91 -5.74 -12.30
N GLN A 28 -26.02 -5.81 -11.58
CA GLN A 28 -26.97 -6.92 -11.71
C GLN A 28 -27.55 -7.02 -13.12
N THR A 29 -27.91 -5.88 -13.73
CA THR A 29 -28.35 -5.87 -15.13
C THR A 29 -27.27 -6.40 -16.06
N ALA A 30 -26.01 -6.04 -15.84
CA ALA A 30 -24.89 -6.56 -16.65
C ALA A 30 -24.75 -8.08 -16.52
N TYR A 31 -24.85 -8.65 -15.31
CA TYR A 31 -24.82 -10.10 -15.07
C TYR A 31 -26.03 -10.81 -15.69
N LEU A 32 -27.23 -10.21 -15.66
CA LEU A 32 -28.41 -10.77 -16.32
C LEU A 32 -28.26 -10.83 -17.85
N LEU A 33 -27.54 -9.90 -18.46
CA LEU A 33 -27.29 -9.88 -19.90
C LEU A 33 -26.19 -10.86 -20.30
N SER A 34 -25.11 -10.93 -19.54
CA SER A 34 -23.98 -11.84 -19.72
C SER A 34 -23.14 -11.91 -18.48
N GLU A 35 -22.73 -13.13 -18.10
CA GLU A 35 -21.79 -13.37 -17.00
C GLU A 35 -20.48 -12.61 -17.23
N ASP A 36 -19.94 -12.62 -18.45
CA ASP A 36 -18.69 -11.92 -18.80
C ASP A 36 -18.83 -10.39 -18.70
N LEU A 37 -19.95 -9.83 -19.16
CA LEU A 37 -20.20 -8.38 -19.03
C LEU A 37 -20.30 -7.96 -17.55
N GLY A 38 -20.99 -8.76 -16.74
CA GLY A 38 -21.09 -8.54 -15.30
C GLY A 38 -19.72 -8.60 -14.63
N ALA A 39 -18.93 -9.62 -14.95
CA ALA A 39 -17.60 -9.83 -14.42
C ALA A 39 -16.64 -8.69 -14.82
N GLU A 40 -16.65 -8.26 -16.09
CA GLU A 40 -15.81 -7.14 -16.54
C GLU A 40 -16.21 -5.82 -15.87
N PHE A 41 -17.52 -5.59 -15.68
CA PHE A 41 -17.99 -4.40 -14.98
C PHE A 41 -17.61 -4.42 -13.50
N ALA A 42 -17.77 -5.56 -12.81
CA ALA A 42 -17.33 -5.74 -11.43
C ALA A 42 -15.82 -5.49 -11.28
N GLU A 43 -15.01 -6.08 -12.16
CA GLU A 43 -13.58 -5.90 -12.21
C GLU A 43 -13.20 -4.42 -12.42
N ARG A 44 -13.88 -3.74 -13.34
CA ARG A 44 -13.66 -2.31 -13.55
C ARG A 44 -13.92 -1.48 -12.29
N LEU A 45 -14.98 -1.80 -11.56
CA LEU A 45 -15.29 -1.14 -10.29
C LEU A 45 -14.23 -1.44 -9.22
N PHE A 46 -13.79 -2.68 -9.13
CA PHE A 46 -12.82 -3.15 -8.13
C PHE A 46 -11.43 -2.57 -8.36
N THR A 47 -11.03 -2.40 -9.62
CA THR A 47 -9.68 -1.96 -9.99
C THR A 47 -9.54 -0.47 -10.26
N SER A 48 -10.63 0.33 -10.14
CA SER A 48 -10.61 1.78 -10.40
C SER A 48 -10.61 2.58 -9.10
N PRO A 49 -9.43 3.01 -8.61
CA PRO A 49 -9.33 3.77 -7.37
C PRO A 49 -9.88 5.19 -7.53
N ARG A 50 -10.46 5.73 -6.46
CA ARG A 50 -10.83 7.13 -6.38
C ARG A 50 -9.61 7.96 -5.99
N ARG A 51 -9.45 9.11 -6.65
CA ARG A 51 -8.43 10.08 -6.26
C ARG A 51 -9.02 11.10 -5.30
N HIS A 52 -8.30 11.38 -4.24
CA HIS A 52 -8.70 12.33 -3.21
C HIS A 52 -7.77 13.55 -3.23
N PRO A 53 -8.28 14.76 -3.00
CA PRO A 53 -7.46 15.96 -2.86
C PRO A 53 -6.37 15.76 -1.80
N ARG A 54 -5.18 16.30 -2.08
CA ARG A 54 -4.03 16.21 -1.17
C ARG A 54 -4.15 17.29 -0.09
N PRO A 55 -4.20 16.93 1.21
CA PRO A 55 -4.23 17.91 2.30
C PRO A 55 -2.96 18.76 2.34
N GLN A 56 -3.06 19.96 2.90
CA GLN A 56 -1.94 20.93 2.97
C GLN A 56 -0.68 20.34 3.62
N ARG A 57 -0.84 19.53 4.69
CA ARG A 57 0.29 18.86 5.37
C ARG A 57 1.06 17.92 4.44
N GLU A 58 0.37 17.22 3.53
CA GLU A 58 1.02 16.33 2.58
C GLU A 58 1.71 17.10 1.45
N GLN A 59 1.12 18.24 1.04
CA GLN A 59 1.77 19.15 0.09
C GLN A 59 3.05 19.74 0.69
N ALA A 60 3.04 20.12 1.97
CA ALA A 60 4.21 20.63 2.67
C ALA A 60 5.37 19.62 2.70
N VAL A 61 5.09 18.34 2.96
CA VAL A 61 6.11 17.28 2.90
C VAL A 61 6.67 17.14 1.48
N LEU A 62 5.82 17.11 0.45
CA LEU A 62 6.28 16.99 -0.94
C LEU A 62 7.12 18.20 -1.39
N ALA A 63 6.85 19.39 -0.86
CA ALA A 63 7.59 20.61 -1.18
C ALA A 63 9.08 20.53 -0.76
N THR A 64 9.43 19.65 0.18
CA THR A 64 10.82 19.42 0.63
C THR A 64 11.54 18.32 -0.14
N ALA A 65 10.84 17.65 -1.05
CA ALA A 65 11.33 16.51 -1.78
C ALA A 65 12.08 16.87 -3.07
N ARG A 66 12.88 15.93 -3.57
CA ARG A 66 13.34 15.90 -4.95
C ARG A 66 12.36 15.03 -5.76
N PRO A 67 11.52 15.62 -6.61
CA PRO A 67 10.59 14.84 -7.42
C PRO A 67 11.32 14.17 -8.60
N PHE A 68 10.83 13.00 -9.00
CA PHE A 68 11.25 12.30 -10.21
C PHE A 68 10.11 11.42 -10.72
N THR A 69 10.28 10.85 -11.90
CA THR A 69 9.31 9.90 -12.47
C THR A 69 9.99 8.57 -12.76
N VAL A 70 9.22 7.50 -12.69
CA VAL A 70 9.67 6.15 -13.05
C VAL A 70 8.79 5.62 -14.16
N ASP A 71 9.41 5.09 -15.21
CA ASP A 71 8.72 4.32 -16.24
C ASP A 71 8.51 2.89 -15.73
N VAL A 72 7.25 2.49 -15.56
CA VAL A 72 6.85 1.19 -15.04
C VAL A 72 6.39 0.29 -16.20
N HIS A 73 6.87 -0.94 -16.21
CA HIS A 73 6.47 -1.98 -17.16
C HIS A 73 5.41 -2.86 -16.50
N LEU A 74 4.18 -2.81 -17.00
CA LEU A 74 3.08 -3.64 -16.51
C LEU A 74 3.19 -5.03 -17.13
N ARG A 75 3.47 -6.04 -16.29
CA ARG A 75 3.79 -7.41 -16.71
C ARG A 75 2.59 -8.34 -16.72
N SER A 76 1.45 -7.89 -16.18
CA SER A 76 0.21 -8.68 -16.17
C SER A 76 -0.29 -8.98 -17.58
N PRO A 77 -1.00 -10.10 -17.82
CA PRO A 77 -1.51 -10.48 -19.14
C PRO A 77 -2.34 -9.39 -19.83
N ARG A 78 -3.13 -8.63 -19.05
CA ARG A 78 -3.92 -7.52 -19.58
C ARG A 78 -3.09 -6.40 -20.20
N TRP A 79 -1.94 -6.10 -19.59
CA TRP A 79 -1.12 -4.94 -19.94
C TRP A 79 0.18 -5.32 -20.63
N ARG A 80 0.33 -6.57 -21.06
CA ARG A 80 1.59 -7.10 -21.60
C ARG A 80 2.27 -6.10 -22.54
N GLY A 81 3.47 -5.64 -22.14
CA GLY A 81 4.26 -4.65 -22.85
C GLY A 81 3.82 -3.20 -22.68
N ALA A 82 2.75 -2.92 -21.93
CA ALA A 82 2.34 -1.56 -21.63
C ALA A 82 3.31 -0.91 -20.64
N ARG A 83 3.50 0.40 -20.83
CA ARG A 83 4.29 1.24 -19.92
C ARG A 83 3.40 2.32 -19.35
N THR A 84 3.66 2.67 -18.10
CA THR A 84 3.03 3.82 -17.44
C THR A 84 4.08 4.61 -16.69
N LYS A 85 3.79 5.88 -16.40
CA LYS A 85 4.68 6.73 -15.59
C LYS A 85 4.09 6.90 -14.20
N VAL A 86 4.92 6.72 -13.19
CA VAL A 86 4.58 7.02 -11.81
C VAL A 86 5.39 8.20 -11.29
N CYS A 87 4.75 9.02 -10.47
CA CYS A 87 5.38 10.12 -9.75
C CYS A 87 6.02 9.59 -8.48
N ALA A 88 7.26 10.01 -8.22
CA ALA A 88 8.03 9.61 -7.06
C ALA A 88 8.79 10.80 -6.47
N TRP A 89 9.15 10.68 -5.20
CA TRP A 89 9.83 11.72 -4.41
C TRP A 89 10.91 11.09 -3.55
N ARG A 90 12.04 11.81 -3.41
CA ARG A 90 13.16 11.39 -2.57
C ARG A 90 13.54 12.48 -1.58
N TRP A 91 13.85 12.06 -0.35
CA TRP A 91 14.39 12.89 0.73
C TRP A 91 15.65 12.25 1.31
N GLY A 92 16.53 13.07 1.84
CA GLY A 92 17.73 12.63 2.54
C GLY A 92 18.73 11.86 1.70
N PHE A 93 19.70 11.27 2.39
CA PHE A 93 20.77 10.45 1.83
C PHE A 93 20.99 9.24 2.75
N GLY A 94 21.65 8.19 2.26
CA GLY A 94 21.93 6.97 3.02
C GLY A 94 21.15 5.76 2.47
N PRO A 95 21.06 4.65 3.24
CA PRO A 95 20.31 3.47 2.84
C PRO A 95 18.85 3.79 2.55
N THR A 96 18.31 3.24 1.47
CA THR A 96 16.99 3.62 0.97
C THR A 96 15.87 2.92 1.75
N VAL A 97 14.89 3.70 2.24
CA VAL A 97 13.59 3.23 2.73
C VAL A 97 12.53 3.55 1.69
N LEU A 98 11.81 2.52 1.23
CA LEU A 98 10.73 2.65 0.27
C LEU A 98 9.38 2.69 0.99
N LEU A 99 8.63 3.77 0.81
CA LEU A 99 7.29 3.96 1.36
C LEU A 99 6.24 3.51 0.33
N VAL A 100 5.40 2.53 0.68
CA VAL A 100 4.39 1.94 -0.20
C VAL A 100 3.00 2.16 0.38
N HIS A 101 2.20 2.97 -0.28
CA HIS A 101 0.84 3.30 0.17
C HIS A 101 -0.19 2.21 -0.15
N GLY A 102 -1.35 2.29 0.51
CA GLY A 102 -2.50 1.41 0.30
C GLY A 102 -3.45 1.86 -0.82
N TRP A 103 -4.56 1.12 -0.98
CA TRP A 103 -5.62 1.41 -1.94
C TRP A 103 -6.22 2.80 -1.72
N GLU A 104 -6.51 3.52 -2.81
CA GLU A 104 -6.97 4.92 -2.80
C GLU A 104 -6.04 5.88 -2.05
N GLY A 105 -4.83 5.41 -1.70
CA GLY A 105 -3.78 6.18 -1.06
C GLY A 105 -2.91 6.99 -2.03
N ARG A 106 -1.77 7.40 -1.52
CA ARG A 106 -0.69 8.08 -2.27
C ARG A 106 0.57 8.14 -1.40
N GLY A 107 1.73 8.30 -2.02
CA GLY A 107 3.00 8.31 -1.30
C GLY A 107 3.07 9.33 -0.17
N SER A 108 2.49 10.51 -0.37
CA SER A 108 2.47 11.58 0.64
C SER A 108 1.66 11.28 1.91
N GLN A 109 0.78 10.26 1.91
CA GLN A 109 0.09 9.83 3.14
C GLN A 109 1.04 9.29 4.20
N LEU A 110 2.16 8.71 3.78
CA LEU A 110 3.22 8.22 4.65
C LEU A 110 4.23 9.31 5.01
N GLY A 111 3.93 10.56 4.71
CA GLY A 111 4.83 11.70 4.90
C GLY A 111 5.29 11.95 6.34
N ALA A 112 4.53 11.51 7.34
CA ALA A 112 4.92 11.64 8.75
C ALA A 112 6.17 10.82 9.11
N PHE A 113 6.49 9.80 8.35
CA PHE A 113 7.70 8.98 8.52
C PHE A 113 8.94 9.61 7.90
N VAL A 114 8.80 10.58 6.97
CA VAL A 114 9.90 11.11 6.16
C VAL A 114 10.96 11.78 7.01
N GLU A 115 10.60 12.81 7.77
CA GLU A 115 11.55 13.59 8.57
C GLU A 115 12.27 12.72 9.61
N PRO A 116 11.56 11.88 10.42
CA PRO A 116 12.23 11.00 11.38
C PRO A 116 13.17 9.97 10.75
N LEU A 117 12.83 9.39 9.61
CA LEU A 117 13.72 8.46 8.89
C LEU A 117 14.95 9.18 8.33
N VAL A 118 14.78 10.38 7.78
CA VAL A 118 15.92 11.19 7.29
C VAL A 118 16.82 11.59 8.46
N ALA A 119 16.26 11.98 9.60
CA ALA A 119 17.03 12.29 10.81
C ALA A 119 17.80 11.07 11.35
N ALA A 120 17.32 9.86 11.09
CA ALA A 120 18.01 8.61 11.39
C ALA A 120 19.11 8.23 10.36
N GLY A 121 19.42 9.09 9.39
CA GLY A 121 20.47 8.87 8.39
C GLY A 121 20.04 8.00 7.20
N LEU A 122 18.76 7.94 6.91
CA LEU A 122 18.18 7.15 5.82
C LEU A 122 17.77 8.05 4.64
N SER A 123 17.84 7.51 3.44
CA SER A 123 17.18 8.07 2.25
C SER A 123 15.75 7.53 2.17
N VAL A 124 14.78 8.41 2.01
CA VAL A 124 13.37 8.01 1.90
C VAL A 124 12.89 8.19 0.47
N VAL A 125 12.22 7.19 -0.07
CA VAL A 125 11.56 7.25 -1.37
C VAL A 125 10.08 6.91 -1.19
N ALA A 126 9.20 7.77 -1.69
CA ALA A 126 7.78 7.50 -1.82
C ALA A 126 7.36 7.65 -3.28
N PHE A 127 6.32 6.93 -3.67
CA PHE A 127 5.75 7.04 -5.02
C PHE A 127 4.23 6.96 -4.96
N ASP A 128 3.56 7.49 -5.97
CA ASP A 128 2.15 7.23 -6.20
C ASP A 128 2.02 6.04 -7.16
N ALA A 129 1.29 5.00 -6.79
CA ALA A 129 1.04 3.85 -7.66
C ALA A 129 0.31 4.27 -8.95
N PRO A 130 0.34 3.46 -10.02
CA PRO A 130 -0.50 3.72 -11.20
C PRO A 130 -1.96 3.96 -10.80
N ALA A 131 -2.64 4.87 -11.47
CA ALA A 131 -4.00 5.31 -11.19
C ALA A 131 -4.22 6.05 -9.85
N HIS A 132 -3.19 6.23 -9.01
CA HIS A 132 -3.26 6.92 -7.72
C HIS A 132 -2.54 8.26 -7.74
N GLY A 133 -2.89 9.15 -6.81
CA GLY A 133 -2.24 10.44 -6.62
C GLY A 133 -2.06 11.22 -7.93
N ASP A 134 -0.81 11.58 -8.25
CA ASP A 134 -0.43 12.31 -9.46
C ASP A 134 0.05 11.38 -10.60
N SER A 135 0.11 10.05 -10.35
CA SER A 135 0.55 9.06 -11.34
C SER A 135 -0.50 8.83 -12.42
N ALA A 136 -0.05 8.43 -13.61
CA ALA A 136 -0.91 8.14 -14.75
C ALA A 136 -1.76 6.87 -14.53
N GLY A 137 -2.80 6.72 -15.36
CA GLY A 137 -3.66 5.53 -15.38
C GLY A 137 -5.01 5.74 -14.71
N HIS A 138 -5.88 4.72 -14.86
CA HIS A 138 -7.26 4.70 -14.34
C HIS A 138 -7.60 3.40 -13.61
N ARG A 139 -6.77 2.38 -13.73
CA ARG A 139 -6.93 1.08 -13.07
C ARG A 139 -5.61 0.64 -12.46
N LEU A 140 -5.70 -0.12 -11.39
CA LEU A 140 -4.58 -0.77 -10.73
C LEU A 140 -4.97 -2.18 -10.31
N TYR A 141 -4.18 -3.16 -10.73
CA TYR A 141 -4.21 -4.50 -10.17
C TYR A 141 -3.11 -4.65 -9.11
N LEU A 142 -3.24 -5.62 -8.22
CA LEU A 142 -2.21 -5.94 -7.23
C LEU A 142 -0.87 -6.26 -7.90
N THR A 143 -0.92 -7.00 -9.01
CA THR A 143 0.25 -7.34 -9.83
C THR A 143 0.95 -6.11 -10.39
N ASP A 144 0.20 -5.08 -10.79
CA ASP A 144 0.75 -3.83 -11.33
C ASP A 144 1.47 -3.01 -10.24
N LEU A 145 0.94 -3.04 -9.00
CA LEU A 145 1.62 -2.40 -7.87
C LEU A 145 2.92 -3.13 -7.52
N ALA A 146 2.91 -4.46 -7.55
CA ALA A 146 4.13 -5.25 -7.35
C ALA A 146 5.18 -4.98 -8.45
N ASP A 147 4.76 -4.91 -9.72
CA ASP A 147 5.65 -4.52 -10.83
C ASP A 147 6.21 -3.10 -10.64
N THR A 148 5.37 -2.18 -10.14
CA THR A 148 5.79 -0.80 -9.84
C THR A 148 6.87 -0.77 -8.75
N ILE A 149 6.73 -1.56 -7.69
CA ILE A 149 7.73 -1.67 -6.61
C ILE A 149 9.08 -2.13 -7.19
N VAL A 150 9.07 -3.16 -8.03
CA VAL A 150 10.29 -3.68 -8.69
C VAL A 150 10.95 -2.60 -9.55
N ASP A 151 10.20 -1.91 -10.40
CA ASP A 151 10.75 -0.91 -11.31
C ASP A 151 11.20 0.36 -10.56
N VAL A 152 10.51 0.76 -9.49
CA VAL A 152 10.97 1.85 -8.60
C VAL A 152 12.28 1.43 -7.92
N ALA A 153 12.36 0.21 -7.38
CA ALA A 153 13.58 -0.30 -6.76
C ALA A 153 14.77 -0.31 -7.75
N ALA A 154 14.54 -0.72 -8.99
CA ALA A 154 15.56 -0.69 -10.03
C ALA A 154 16.14 0.72 -10.30
N VAL A 155 15.31 1.75 -10.18
CA VAL A 155 15.73 3.15 -10.37
C VAL A 155 16.43 3.72 -9.14
N VAL A 156 15.96 3.38 -7.93
CA VAL A 156 16.49 3.98 -6.69
C VAL A 156 17.69 3.25 -6.13
N GLY A 157 17.99 2.06 -6.61
CA GLY A 157 19.06 1.18 -6.16
C GLY A 157 18.61 0.28 -4.99
N PRO A 158 19.57 -0.35 -4.28
CA PRO A 158 19.25 -1.28 -3.20
C PRO A 158 18.30 -0.68 -2.16
N VAL A 159 17.24 -1.41 -1.83
CA VAL A 159 16.27 -1.03 -0.81
C VAL A 159 16.68 -1.66 0.52
N HIS A 160 16.97 -0.83 1.51
CA HIS A 160 17.33 -1.28 2.85
C HIS A 160 16.09 -1.69 3.65
N ALA A 161 15.03 -0.89 3.59
CA ALA A 161 13.79 -1.18 4.28
C ALA A 161 12.56 -0.76 3.46
N THR A 162 11.42 -1.40 3.76
CA THR A 162 10.10 -0.96 3.28
C THR A 162 9.22 -0.53 4.44
N VAL A 163 8.42 0.52 4.22
CA VAL A 163 7.28 0.86 5.08
C VAL A 163 6.04 0.80 4.21
N ALA A 164 5.24 -0.24 4.40
CA ALA A 164 4.07 -0.52 3.58
C ALA A 164 2.78 -0.43 4.40
N HIS A 165 1.76 0.21 3.85
CA HIS A 165 0.46 0.36 4.49
C HIS A 165 -0.61 -0.42 3.74
N SER A 166 -1.44 -1.17 4.49
CA SER A 166 -2.66 -1.79 3.96
C SER A 166 -2.39 -2.67 2.72
N PHE A 167 -3.03 -2.39 1.59
CA PHE A 167 -2.83 -3.04 0.30
C PHE A 167 -1.37 -2.98 -0.20
N GLY A 168 -0.61 -1.96 0.18
CA GLY A 168 0.81 -1.88 -0.12
C GLY A 168 1.62 -3.02 0.49
N ALA A 169 1.20 -3.57 1.63
CA ALA A 169 1.88 -4.69 2.28
C ALA A 169 1.87 -5.95 1.40
N VAL A 170 0.69 -6.37 0.92
CA VAL A 170 0.61 -7.55 0.04
C VAL A 170 1.31 -7.32 -1.30
N ALA A 171 1.33 -6.08 -1.80
CA ALA A 171 2.07 -5.74 -3.01
C ALA A 171 3.59 -5.89 -2.83
N VAL A 172 4.14 -5.52 -1.66
CA VAL A 172 5.54 -5.78 -1.29
C VAL A 172 5.82 -7.29 -1.27
N LEU A 173 4.95 -8.08 -0.64
CA LEU A 173 5.10 -9.55 -0.62
C LEU A 173 5.11 -10.13 -2.03
N LEU A 174 4.23 -9.64 -2.90
CA LEU A 174 4.13 -10.11 -4.28
C LEU A 174 5.26 -9.60 -5.18
N ALA A 175 5.96 -8.52 -4.80
CA ALA A 175 7.11 -7.99 -5.55
C ALA A 175 8.35 -8.89 -5.42
N TYR A 176 8.55 -9.54 -4.28
CA TYR A 176 9.72 -10.39 -4.03
C TYR A 176 9.93 -11.50 -5.08
N PRO A 177 8.94 -12.37 -5.37
CA PRO A 177 9.14 -13.46 -6.34
C PRO A 177 9.31 -12.97 -7.79
N ARG A 178 9.07 -11.68 -8.07
CA ARG A 178 9.30 -11.11 -9.39
C ARG A 178 10.78 -10.89 -9.71
N GLY A 179 11.64 -10.93 -8.69
CA GLY A 179 13.07 -10.63 -8.82
C GLY A 179 13.37 -9.13 -9.01
N GLY A 180 14.61 -8.74 -8.80
CA GLY A 180 15.06 -7.35 -8.93
C GLY A 180 14.66 -6.44 -7.77
N PHE A 181 13.99 -6.98 -6.76
CA PHE A 181 13.62 -6.28 -5.53
C PHE A 181 13.91 -7.17 -4.32
N ASP A 182 14.57 -6.59 -3.34
CA ASP A 182 14.76 -7.18 -2.02
C ASP A 182 14.90 -6.08 -0.98
N ALA A 183 14.51 -6.37 0.28
CA ALA A 183 14.69 -5.47 1.41
C ALA A 183 15.05 -6.28 2.65
N THR A 184 16.04 -5.81 3.40
CA THR A 184 16.48 -6.50 4.62
C THR A 184 15.52 -6.33 5.79
N ARG A 185 14.64 -5.34 5.73
CA ARG A 185 13.65 -5.02 6.76
C ARG A 185 12.33 -4.63 6.15
N ASN A 186 11.26 -5.13 6.73
CA ASN A 186 9.91 -4.80 6.30
C ASN A 186 9.10 -4.29 7.50
N ILE A 187 8.49 -3.14 7.36
CA ILE A 187 7.54 -2.60 8.30
C ILE A 187 6.16 -2.56 7.61
N MET A 188 5.21 -3.32 8.13
CA MET A 188 3.88 -3.44 7.55
C MET A 188 2.84 -2.92 8.54
N ILE A 189 2.21 -1.80 8.20
CA ILE A 189 1.26 -1.08 9.04
C ILE A 189 -0.15 -1.39 8.56
N SER A 190 -1.01 -1.93 9.45
CA SER A 190 -2.37 -2.40 9.11
C SER A 190 -2.39 -3.24 7.83
N PRO A 191 -1.55 -4.28 7.69
CA PRO A 191 -1.36 -5.01 6.44
C PRO A 191 -2.65 -5.69 5.99
N ASN A 192 -3.04 -5.46 4.72
CA ASN A 192 -4.15 -6.17 4.08
C ASN A 192 -3.58 -7.31 3.24
N VAL A 193 -3.47 -8.50 3.81
CA VAL A 193 -2.80 -9.66 3.18
C VAL A 193 -3.74 -10.82 2.85
N ILE A 194 -4.95 -10.85 3.39
CA ILE A 194 -5.96 -11.85 3.05
C ILE A 194 -6.85 -11.26 1.94
N ILE A 195 -6.46 -11.48 0.69
CA ILE A 195 -7.11 -10.83 -0.47
C ILE A 195 -8.56 -11.30 -0.65
N ASP A 196 -8.87 -12.52 -0.26
CA ASP A 196 -10.24 -13.05 -0.29
C ASP A 196 -11.21 -12.21 0.56
N ASP A 197 -10.77 -11.68 1.70
CA ASP A 197 -11.57 -10.78 2.53
C ASP A 197 -11.90 -9.47 1.79
N SER A 198 -10.94 -8.92 1.05
CA SER A 198 -11.15 -7.71 0.24
C SER A 198 -12.15 -7.96 -0.90
N ILE A 199 -12.04 -9.10 -1.58
CA ILE A 199 -12.98 -9.53 -2.62
C ILE A 199 -14.37 -9.76 -2.02
N SER A 200 -14.46 -10.46 -0.91
CA SER A 200 -15.71 -10.72 -0.19
C SER A 200 -16.39 -9.43 0.28
N GLN A 201 -15.61 -8.49 0.80
CA GLN A 201 -16.13 -7.18 1.21
C GLN A 201 -16.64 -6.38 0.02
N PHE A 202 -15.89 -6.35 -1.08
CA PHE A 202 -16.32 -5.70 -2.31
C PHE A 202 -17.61 -6.33 -2.84
N ALA A 203 -17.67 -7.67 -2.97
CA ALA A 203 -18.86 -8.40 -3.44
C ALA A 203 -20.10 -8.04 -2.61
N ARG A 204 -19.99 -7.98 -1.30
CA ARG A 204 -21.09 -7.52 -0.42
C ARG A 204 -21.49 -6.06 -0.68
N VAL A 205 -20.52 -5.16 -0.88
CA VAL A 205 -20.79 -3.73 -1.12
C VAL A 205 -21.51 -3.50 -2.43
N VAL A 206 -21.14 -4.20 -3.51
CA VAL A 206 -21.75 -4.01 -4.84
C VAL A 206 -22.84 -5.05 -5.15
N ALA A 207 -23.12 -5.98 -4.22
CA ALA A 207 -24.09 -7.07 -4.33
C ALA A 207 -23.80 -8.03 -5.49
N ILE A 208 -22.56 -8.53 -5.58
CA ILE A 208 -22.25 -9.71 -6.38
C ILE A 208 -22.77 -10.94 -5.64
N TYR A 209 -23.59 -11.74 -6.28
CA TYR A 209 -24.09 -13.00 -5.71
C TYR A 209 -23.03 -14.10 -5.81
N ASP A 210 -23.16 -15.13 -4.98
CA ASP A 210 -22.20 -16.25 -4.95
C ASP A 210 -22.11 -16.95 -6.31
N THR A 211 -23.21 -16.99 -7.08
CA THR A 211 -23.26 -17.52 -8.46
C THR A 211 -22.37 -16.75 -9.42
N ASP A 212 -22.22 -15.44 -9.24
CA ASP A 212 -21.50 -14.52 -10.12
C ASP A 212 -20.05 -14.31 -9.68
N ARG A 213 -19.74 -14.64 -8.42
CA ARG A 213 -18.41 -14.46 -7.83
C ARG A 213 -17.33 -15.21 -8.60
N ALA A 214 -17.61 -16.46 -9.00
CA ALA A 214 -16.66 -17.27 -9.76
C ALA A 214 -16.29 -16.64 -11.11
N ALA A 215 -17.24 -15.98 -11.79
CA ALA A 215 -16.97 -15.26 -13.03
C ALA A 215 -16.08 -14.04 -12.80
N PHE A 216 -16.38 -13.27 -11.76
CA PHE A 216 -15.53 -12.14 -11.36
C PHE A 216 -14.09 -12.57 -11.05
N GLU A 217 -13.90 -13.64 -10.28
CA GLU A 217 -12.59 -14.19 -9.96
C GLU A 217 -11.86 -14.70 -11.21
N ARG A 218 -12.54 -15.41 -12.10
CA ARG A 218 -11.98 -15.83 -13.39
C ARG A 218 -11.50 -14.64 -14.23
N SER A 219 -12.29 -13.56 -14.29
CA SER A 219 -11.90 -12.32 -14.96
C SER A 219 -10.64 -11.71 -14.35
N MET A 220 -10.58 -11.62 -13.02
CA MET A 220 -9.38 -11.13 -12.31
C MET A 220 -8.15 -11.99 -12.61
N ILE A 221 -8.27 -13.32 -12.58
CA ILE A 221 -7.17 -14.25 -12.89
C ILE A 221 -6.72 -14.09 -14.36
N ALA A 222 -7.66 -14.00 -15.30
CA ALA A 222 -7.33 -13.81 -16.71
C ALA A 222 -6.51 -12.53 -16.96
N HIS A 223 -6.77 -11.48 -16.19
CA HIS A 223 -6.10 -10.20 -16.34
C HIS A 223 -4.80 -10.07 -15.53
N THR A 224 -4.72 -10.71 -14.37
CA THR A 224 -3.52 -10.66 -13.51
C THR A 224 -2.54 -11.80 -13.77
N GLY A 225 -3.03 -12.94 -14.25
CA GLY A 225 -2.28 -14.18 -14.33
C GLY A 225 -2.05 -14.86 -12.99
N VAL A 226 -2.70 -14.38 -11.89
CA VAL A 226 -2.47 -14.85 -10.52
C VAL A 226 -3.80 -15.23 -9.88
N GLY A 227 -3.90 -16.48 -9.41
CA GLY A 227 -5.04 -16.98 -8.65
C GLY A 227 -4.96 -16.61 -7.17
N LEU A 228 -6.09 -16.71 -6.46
CA LEU A 228 -6.15 -16.38 -5.03
C LEU A 228 -5.28 -17.29 -4.16
N ASP A 229 -5.15 -18.55 -4.53
CA ASP A 229 -4.29 -19.53 -3.86
C ASP A 229 -2.80 -19.13 -3.90
N ALA A 230 -2.36 -18.49 -4.98
CA ALA A 230 -1.00 -17.97 -5.10
C ALA A 230 -0.76 -16.69 -4.26
N LEU A 231 -1.83 -16.05 -3.80
CA LEU A 231 -1.79 -14.88 -2.92
C LEU A 231 -1.93 -15.24 -1.43
N ALA A 232 -2.00 -16.54 -1.11
CA ALA A 232 -2.00 -16.99 0.28
C ALA A 232 -0.69 -16.60 0.97
N VAL A 233 -0.78 -16.14 2.22
CA VAL A 233 0.35 -15.54 2.96
C VAL A 233 1.52 -16.52 3.09
N ASP A 234 1.25 -17.79 3.36
CA ASP A 234 2.25 -18.86 3.45
C ASP A 234 3.04 -19.07 2.15
N ARG A 235 2.41 -18.83 1.00
CA ARG A 235 3.07 -18.88 -0.31
C ARG A 235 3.89 -17.62 -0.62
N LEU A 236 3.42 -16.46 -0.17
CA LEU A 236 4.11 -15.18 -0.41
C LEU A 236 5.31 -14.97 0.52
N VAL A 237 5.34 -15.63 1.68
CA VAL A 237 6.35 -15.44 2.74
C VAL A 237 7.46 -16.51 2.70
N THR A 238 7.44 -17.45 1.77
CA THR A 238 8.41 -18.56 1.72
C THR A 238 9.87 -18.09 1.82
N ASP A 239 10.64 -18.73 2.72
CA ASP A 239 12.09 -18.57 2.88
C ASP A 239 12.61 -17.14 3.12
N ARG A 240 11.86 -16.33 3.90
CA ARG A 240 12.26 -14.95 4.21
C ARG A 240 13.13 -14.86 5.46
N GLU A 241 14.38 -14.42 5.27
CA GLU A 241 15.30 -14.08 6.36
C GLU A 241 15.22 -12.61 6.79
N ALA A 242 14.62 -11.75 5.98
CA ALA A 242 14.44 -10.36 6.26
C ALA A 242 13.65 -10.12 7.55
N GLY A 243 14.01 -9.11 8.33
CA GLY A 243 13.25 -8.72 9.51
C GLY A 243 11.86 -8.20 9.13
N LEU A 244 10.85 -8.53 9.93
CA LEU A 244 9.50 -8.00 9.80
C LEU A 244 9.02 -7.38 11.11
N LEU A 245 8.50 -6.15 11.02
CA LEU A 245 7.68 -5.51 12.05
C LEU A 245 6.27 -5.30 11.51
N VAL A 246 5.28 -5.92 12.13
CA VAL A 246 3.87 -5.65 11.88
C VAL A 246 3.36 -4.69 12.95
N ILE A 247 2.71 -3.61 12.54
CA ILE A 247 2.02 -2.68 13.45
C ILE A 247 0.54 -2.67 13.06
N HIS A 248 -0.35 -3.08 13.98
CA HIS A 248 -1.76 -3.19 13.67
C HIS A 248 -2.63 -2.73 14.85
N ASP A 249 -3.67 -1.97 14.55
CA ASP A 249 -4.63 -1.53 15.56
C ASP A 249 -5.68 -2.61 15.81
N ALA A 250 -5.85 -3.01 17.08
CA ALA A 250 -6.82 -4.05 17.46
C ALA A 250 -8.27 -3.69 17.13
N GLN A 251 -8.56 -2.38 16.92
CA GLN A 251 -9.88 -1.87 16.58
C GLN A 251 -9.95 -1.35 15.13
N ASP A 252 -9.06 -1.82 14.25
CA ASP A 252 -9.11 -1.49 12.83
C ASP A 252 -10.41 -2.02 12.21
N ARG A 253 -11.21 -1.10 11.62
CA ARG A 253 -12.51 -1.42 11.02
C ARG A 253 -12.44 -1.57 9.50
N GLU A 254 -11.31 -1.24 8.90
CA GLU A 254 -11.10 -1.35 7.45
C GLU A 254 -10.42 -2.69 7.11
N VAL A 255 -9.41 -3.08 7.89
CA VAL A 255 -8.70 -4.36 7.76
C VAL A 255 -8.71 -5.08 9.12
N PRO A 256 -9.30 -6.27 9.24
CA PRO A 256 -9.34 -7.03 10.49
C PRO A 256 -7.93 -7.30 11.04
N PHE A 257 -7.79 -7.28 12.36
CA PHE A 257 -6.52 -7.55 13.06
C PHE A 257 -5.93 -8.93 12.71
N SER A 258 -6.79 -9.91 12.36
CA SER A 258 -6.39 -11.25 11.90
C SER A 258 -5.42 -11.26 10.71
N HIS A 259 -5.41 -10.21 9.88
CA HIS A 259 -4.43 -10.08 8.79
C HIS A 259 -3.01 -9.88 9.32
N GLY A 260 -2.84 -9.08 10.37
CA GLY A 260 -1.57 -8.91 11.07
C GLY A 260 -1.11 -10.21 11.73
N ASP A 261 -2.00 -10.88 12.46
CA ASP A 261 -1.72 -12.16 13.10
C ASP A 261 -1.32 -13.24 12.09
N CYS A 262 -2.05 -13.35 10.97
CA CYS A 262 -1.74 -14.31 9.91
C CYS A 262 -0.33 -14.08 9.34
N LEU A 263 0.04 -12.82 9.12
CA LEU A 263 1.36 -12.47 8.59
C LEU A 263 2.48 -12.78 9.59
N VAL A 264 2.27 -12.45 10.88
CA VAL A 264 3.24 -12.74 11.94
C VAL A 264 3.42 -14.26 12.12
N ALA A 265 2.34 -15.02 12.06
CA ALA A 265 2.39 -16.47 12.18
C ALA A 265 3.17 -17.14 11.02
N ALA A 266 3.12 -16.56 9.82
CA ALA A 266 3.78 -17.10 8.64
C ALA A 266 5.23 -16.63 8.50
N TRP A 267 5.65 -15.53 9.16
CA TRP A 267 6.98 -14.97 8.95
C TRP A 267 7.93 -15.27 10.13
N PRO A 268 9.02 -16.00 9.90
CA PRO A 268 10.00 -16.27 10.96
C PRO A 268 10.57 -14.99 11.56
N LYS A 269 10.62 -14.92 12.90
CA LYS A 269 11.17 -13.76 13.65
C LYS A 269 10.40 -12.43 13.43
N ALA A 270 9.14 -12.49 13.01
CA ALA A 270 8.30 -11.31 12.96
C ALA A 270 8.07 -10.72 14.35
N GLN A 271 8.01 -9.40 14.41
CA GLN A 271 7.62 -8.64 15.60
C GLN A 271 6.22 -8.07 15.37
N LEU A 272 5.37 -8.09 16.40
CA LEU A 272 4.05 -7.50 16.38
C LEU A 272 3.96 -6.37 17.41
N HIS A 273 3.59 -5.18 16.95
CA HIS A 273 3.23 -4.05 17.78
C HIS A 273 1.72 -3.79 17.64
N VAL A 274 0.98 -3.99 18.72
CA VAL A 274 -0.47 -3.78 18.75
C VAL A 274 -0.77 -2.38 19.26
N THR A 275 -1.62 -1.65 18.54
CA THR A 275 -2.15 -0.36 19.00
C THR A 275 -3.65 -0.48 19.25
N GLU A 276 -4.20 0.47 20.00
CA GLU A 276 -5.64 0.53 20.31
C GLU A 276 -6.20 1.92 20.02
N GLY A 277 -7.35 1.96 19.37
CA GLY A 277 -8.12 3.18 19.13
C GLY A 277 -7.59 4.10 18.03
N LEU A 278 -6.51 3.75 17.34
CA LEU A 278 -5.97 4.51 16.22
C LEU A 278 -6.73 4.23 14.93
N GLY A 279 -7.10 2.95 14.71
CA GLY A 279 -7.73 2.46 13.49
C GLY A 279 -6.82 2.63 12.26
N HIS A 280 -7.35 2.29 11.09
CA HIS A 280 -6.61 2.07 9.85
C HIS A 280 -5.77 3.26 9.34
N ARG A 281 -6.20 4.50 9.63
CA ARG A 281 -5.58 5.70 9.01
C ARG A 281 -4.85 6.61 9.98
N ARG A 282 -5.33 6.71 11.24
CA ARG A 282 -4.65 7.56 12.24
C ARG A 282 -3.34 6.95 12.70
N ILE A 283 -3.24 5.63 12.65
CA ILE A 283 -2.03 4.85 12.94
C ILE A 283 -0.80 5.38 12.16
N LEU A 284 -0.96 5.87 10.93
CA LEU A 284 0.12 6.43 10.11
C LEU A 284 0.69 7.76 10.64
N ARG A 285 0.12 8.33 11.70
CA ARG A 285 0.52 9.62 12.25
C ARG A 285 0.73 9.58 13.76
N ASP A 286 0.59 8.40 14.33
CA ASP A 286 0.81 8.21 15.75
C ASP A 286 2.32 8.30 16.05
N PRO A 287 2.75 9.11 17.03
CA PRO A 287 4.17 9.30 17.34
C PRO A 287 4.88 8.01 17.76
N THR A 288 4.19 7.10 18.48
CA THR A 288 4.75 5.83 18.91
C THR A 288 4.99 4.92 17.72
N VAL A 289 4.00 4.81 16.82
CA VAL A 289 4.11 4.04 15.57
C VAL A 289 5.26 4.56 14.70
N ILE A 290 5.41 5.88 14.60
CA ILE A 290 6.52 6.49 13.86
C ILE A 290 7.86 6.13 14.52
N ALA A 291 7.98 6.27 15.84
CA ALA A 291 9.21 5.96 16.54
C ALA A 291 9.63 4.48 16.40
N GLU A 292 8.70 3.54 16.55
CA GLU A 292 8.93 2.10 16.37
C GLU A 292 9.35 1.78 14.93
N THR A 293 8.66 2.38 13.94
CA THR A 293 9.01 2.24 12.51
C THR A 293 10.44 2.70 12.25
N VAL A 294 10.82 3.86 12.76
CA VAL A 294 12.17 4.42 12.58
C VAL A 294 13.22 3.58 13.28
N ALA A 295 12.97 3.18 14.52
CA ALA A 295 13.89 2.34 15.30
C ALA A 295 14.15 0.99 14.59
N PHE A 296 13.12 0.37 14.03
CA PHE A 296 13.26 -0.88 13.28
C PHE A 296 13.97 -0.67 11.93
N ALA A 297 13.62 0.37 11.17
CA ALA A 297 14.24 0.68 9.89
C ALA A 297 15.72 1.05 10.02
N ALA A 298 16.10 1.73 11.09
CA ALA A 298 17.49 2.19 11.31
C ALA A 298 18.45 1.13 11.90
N GLN A 299 17.95 -0.06 12.23
CA GLN A 299 18.83 -1.11 12.76
C GLN A 299 19.93 -1.47 11.75
N GLY A 300 21.19 -1.44 12.22
CA GLY A 300 22.36 -1.72 11.40
C GLY A 300 22.84 -0.56 10.52
N VAL A 301 22.16 0.58 10.56
CA VAL A 301 22.61 1.80 9.86
C VAL A 301 23.64 2.50 10.73
N ARG A 302 24.85 2.67 10.21
CA ARG A 302 25.88 3.50 10.87
C ARG A 302 25.48 4.96 10.73
N GLN A 303 25.40 5.68 11.85
CA GLN A 303 25.15 7.12 11.83
C GLN A 303 26.45 7.85 11.48
N PRO A 304 26.53 8.57 10.36
CA PRO A 304 27.76 9.24 9.93
C PRO A 304 28.33 10.21 10.97
N VAL A 305 27.45 10.87 11.74
CA VAL A 305 27.85 11.87 12.75
C VAL A 305 28.43 11.23 14.02
N SER A 306 27.89 10.07 14.45
CA SER A 306 28.41 9.39 15.65
C SER A 306 29.78 8.77 15.39
N ASP A 307 30.08 8.30 14.20
CA ASP A 307 31.39 7.75 13.86
C ASP A 307 32.43 8.89 13.72
N LEU A 308 32.03 10.03 13.15
CA LEU A 308 32.89 11.21 13.06
C LEU A 308 33.22 11.81 14.45
N VAL A 309 32.23 11.92 15.34
CA VAL A 309 32.43 12.38 16.74
C VAL A 309 33.33 11.41 17.49
N ARG A 310 33.11 10.10 17.39
CA ARG A 310 33.99 9.10 18.03
C ARG A 310 35.40 9.09 17.48
N GLU A 311 35.56 9.38 16.19
CA GLU A 311 36.89 9.51 15.58
C GLU A 311 37.58 10.78 16.01
N ILE A 312 36.87 11.91 16.11
CA ILE A 312 37.38 13.16 16.67
C ILE A 312 37.79 13.00 18.14
N ASP A 313 36.91 12.35 18.95
CA ASP A 313 37.21 12.08 20.36
C ASP A 313 38.44 11.16 20.54
N ARG A 314 38.62 10.16 19.62
CA ARG A 314 39.82 9.32 19.60
C ARG A 314 41.10 10.07 19.20
N GLN A 315 40.98 11.08 18.34
CA GLN A 315 42.15 11.90 17.91
C GLN A 315 42.51 13.00 18.92
N LEU A 316 41.59 13.35 19.81
CA LEU A 316 41.80 14.36 20.86
C LEU A 316 42.21 13.75 22.21
N ALA A 317 42.15 12.41 22.36
CA ALA A 317 42.57 11.67 23.56
C ALA A 317 43.98 11.10 23.38
#